data_480b34c5f2a42a9f3e69aed5b619ef23
#
_entry.id   480b34c5f2a42a9f3e69aed5b619ef23
#
_cell.length_a   1.000
_cell.length_b   1.000
_cell.length_c   1.000
_cell.angle_alpha   90.00
_cell.angle_beta   90.00
_cell.angle_gamma   90.00
#
_symmetry.space_group_name_H-M   'P 1'
#
loop_
_entity.id
_entity.type
_entity.pdbx_description
1 polymer ?
#
loop_
_entity_poly.entity_id
_entity_poly.type
_entity_poly.pdbx_seq_one_letter_code
_entity_poly.pdbx_strand_id
1 'polypeptide(L)'
;MRDRGGARAIVVRAASGSVARGCNCACAAHAIAIGPEQESQQGSDMTDTASQIQDKPEREAMEYDVVIVGAGPAGLSAAIRLKQLDPEISVVVLEKGSEVGAHILSGAVLDPCGLDRLLPDWREMGAPITVPVREDRFYMLGEGGSVRIPNIAMPPLMNNHGNYIVSLGNVCRWMAEKAEELGVEVFPGMSCSEIVWGEDGCVAGVVAGEFGRNPDGTPGPGYEPGMELLGKYVFLGEGVRGSLSKQVIERFALSEGREPQKYGLGMKEIWEIDPAKHSEGRVVHTMGWPLEKNAGGGSFIYHLDNNQVYVGFVVHLGYANPYLRPYQEFQRFKHHPMVAELLKGGKRVAYGARAITEGGWQSLPKTAFPGGVLLGCAAGMVNVPRIKGNHNAMLSGIHAAEAAHEAMSAGRTGDVLESYDAAVREGAIGRDLKKVRNVKPIWSRWGLTASMALGGFDMWTNTLGFSLLGTLGHGKSDAEATEPAKDHAEIVYPKPDGVLSFDRLTSVSFSGTNHEESQPCHLKLKDPSIPIDRNLPVYAEPAQRYCPAGVYEVVEKDDGPEFVINFQNCVHCKTCDIKDPSQNIVWTVPQGGDGPNYPNM
;
A
#
# COMPACT_ATOMS: atom_id res chain seq x y z
N MET A 1 -38.96 18.26 -7.28
CA MET A 1 -38.37 19.48 -6.71
C MET A 1 -38.24 19.21 -5.22
N ARG A 2 -37.08 18.73 -4.81
CA ARG A 2 -36.67 18.60 -3.40
C ARG A 2 -35.35 19.39 -3.27
N ASP A 3 -35.38 20.30 -2.31
CA ASP A 3 -34.31 21.20 -1.97
C ASP A 3 -33.06 20.38 -1.55
N ARG A 4 -31.95 20.59 -2.24
CA ARG A 4 -30.64 20.05 -1.86
C ARG A 4 -30.02 21.08 -0.92
N GLY A 5 -29.87 20.70 0.35
CA GLY A 5 -29.14 21.47 1.34
C GLY A 5 -27.70 21.63 0.89
N GLY A 6 -27.34 22.83 0.45
CA GLY A 6 -25.99 23.14 0.02
C GLY A 6 -25.04 23.30 1.21
N ALA A 7 -23.90 22.67 1.14
CA ALA A 7 -22.76 22.99 1.99
C ALA A 7 -22.40 24.48 1.78
N ARG A 8 -22.29 25.24 2.87
CA ARG A 8 -21.89 26.65 2.83
C ARG A 8 -20.38 26.74 2.84
N ALA A 9 -19.80 27.19 1.74
CA ALA A 9 -18.41 27.63 1.73
C ALA A 9 -18.26 28.88 2.63
N ILE A 10 -17.34 28.82 3.58
CA ILE A 10 -17.01 29.95 4.45
C ILE A 10 -15.61 30.41 4.09
N VAL A 11 -15.52 31.63 3.59
CA VAL A 11 -14.24 32.32 3.37
C VAL A 11 -13.79 32.90 4.70
N VAL A 12 -12.77 32.34 5.31
CA VAL A 12 -12.18 32.89 6.55
C VAL A 12 -11.08 33.88 6.19
N ARG A 13 -11.34 35.17 6.39
CA ARG A 13 -10.28 36.17 6.38
C ARG A 13 -9.51 36.15 7.69
N ALA A 14 -8.21 35.99 7.61
CA ALA A 14 -7.32 36.08 8.77
C ALA A 14 -7.38 37.52 9.36
N ALA A 15 -7.89 37.63 10.59
CA ALA A 15 -7.76 38.83 11.39
C ALA A 15 -6.68 38.60 12.46
N SER A 16 -5.59 39.37 12.35
CA SER A 16 -4.52 39.39 13.36
C SER A 16 -5.03 40.06 14.64
N GLY A 17 -5.08 39.31 15.74
CA GLY A 17 -5.40 39.83 17.06
C GLY A 17 -4.82 38.96 18.15
N SER A 18 -3.73 39.45 18.75
CA SER A 18 -3.02 38.83 19.87
C SER A 18 -3.84 38.83 21.16
N VAL A 19 -4.04 37.70 21.81
CA VAL A 19 -4.28 37.64 23.25
C VAL A 19 -3.54 36.44 23.84
N ALA A 20 -2.51 36.74 24.61
CA ALA A 20 -1.78 35.77 25.43
C ALA A 20 -2.60 35.37 26.65
N ARG A 21 -2.73 34.08 26.93
CA ARG A 21 -2.89 33.54 28.29
C ARG A 21 -2.17 32.23 28.46
N GLY A 22 -1.25 32.20 29.43
CA GLY A 22 -0.34 31.11 29.69
C GLY A 22 -0.98 29.91 30.37
N CYS A 23 -0.38 28.76 30.12
CA CYS A 23 -0.41 27.58 30.98
C CYS A 23 1.01 27.08 31.18
N ASN A 24 1.45 27.06 32.43
CA ASN A 24 2.72 26.50 32.91
C ASN A 24 2.68 24.96 32.85
N CYS A 25 3.62 24.37 32.16
CA CYS A 25 4.08 23.01 32.44
C CYS A 25 5.60 22.98 32.41
N ALA A 26 6.18 22.67 33.58
CA ALA A 26 7.61 22.59 33.81
C ALA A 26 8.15 21.25 33.30
N CYS A 27 9.09 21.30 32.36
CA CYS A 27 10.01 20.20 32.06
C CYS A 27 11.42 20.60 32.45
N ALA A 28 12.04 19.82 33.33
CA ALA A 28 13.39 20.02 33.84
C ALA A 28 14.42 19.68 32.73
N ALA A 29 15.23 20.67 32.38
CA ALA A 29 16.40 20.49 31.51
C ALA A 29 17.62 20.20 32.39
N HIS A 30 18.33 19.10 32.12
CA HIS A 30 19.68 18.85 32.62
C HIS A 30 20.69 19.47 31.66
N ALA A 31 21.40 20.50 32.11
CA ALA A 31 22.50 21.11 31.42
C ALA A 31 23.81 20.41 31.79
N ILE A 32 24.54 19.94 30.78
CA ILE A 32 25.96 19.54 30.92
C ILE A 32 26.81 20.68 30.35
N ALA A 33 27.66 21.25 31.22
CA ALA A 33 28.59 22.31 30.86
C ALA A 33 29.86 21.72 30.21
N ILE A 34 30.27 22.29 29.08
CA ILE A 34 31.61 22.12 28.50
C ILE A 34 32.17 23.51 28.29
N GLY A 35 33.38 23.73 28.83
CA GLY A 35 34.11 24.99 28.86
C GLY A 35 34.77 25.34 27.51
N PRO A 36 35.39 26.54 27.40
CA PRO A 36 35.70 27.19 26.13
C PRO A 36 37.11 26.90 25.63
N GLU A 37 37.29 26.71 24.31
CA GLU A 37 38.62 26.94 23.64
C GLU A 37 38.43 27.54 22.26
N GLN A 38 39.00 28.72 22.14
CA GLN A 38 39.76 29.38 21.05
C GLN A 38 39.10 29.65 19.70
N GLU A 39 38.94 30.96 19.49
CA GLU A 39 38.73 31.64 18.22
C GLU A 39 39.88 31.40 17.23
N SER A 40 39.53 31.09 15.98
CA SER A 40 40.33 31.46 14.82
C SER A 40 39.43 32.09 13.76
N GLN A 41 39.67 33.38 13.53
CA GLN A 41 39.07 34.17 12.46
C GLN A 41 39.53 33.64 11.09
N GLN A 42 38.58 33.25 10.24
CA GLN A 42 38.71 33.44 8.79
C GLN A 42 37.31 33.76 8.23
N GLY A 43 37.20 34.99 7.75
CA GLY A 43 36.01 35.45 7.05
C GLY A 43 35.91 34.78 5.68
N SER A 44 34.72 34.28 5.39
CA SER A 44 34.27 34.04 4.04
C SER A 44 32.80 34.45 3.96
N ASP A 45 32.51 35.27 2.98
CA ASP A 45 31.20 35.79 2.61
C ASP A 45 30.11 34.72 2.67
N MET A 46 29.22 34.85 3.62
CA MET A 46 27.91 34.17 3.56
C MET A 46 26.97 35.06 2.77
N THR A 47 26.92 34.82 1.47
CA THR A 47 25.82 35.32 0.64
C THR A 47 24.52 34.70 1.13
N ASP A 48 23.59 35.56 1.51
CA ASP A 48 22.20 35.33 1.81
C ASP A 48 21.57 34.29 0.85
N THR A 49 21.37 33.08 1.33
CA THR A 49 20.34 32.21 0.77
C THR A 49 19.04 32.53 1.49
N ALA A 50 18.44 33.66 1.10
CA ALA A 50 17.04 33.90 1.39
C ALA A 50 16.26 32.75 0.78
N SER A 51 15.80 31.81 1.61
CA SER A 51 14.80 30.83 1.23
C SER A 51 13.64 31.62 0.64
N GLN A 52 13.39 31.44 -0.66
CA GLN A 52 12.18 31.92 -1.29
C GLN A 52 11.02 31.27 -0.54
N ILE A 53 10.39 32.03 0.34
CA ILE A 53 9.06 31.75 0.85
C ILE A 53 8.18 31.91 -0.40
N GLN A 54 7.94 30.82 -1.13
CA GLN A 54 6.87 30.79 -2.11
C GLN A 54 5.60 31.01 -1.30
N ASP A 55 4.93 32.13 -1.51
CA ASP A 55 3.61 32.37 -0.95
C ASP A 55 2.73 31.17 -1.31
N LYS A 56 2.22 30.45 -0.30
CA LYS A 56 1.28 29.36 -0.54
C LYS A 56 0.10 29.93 -1.30
N PRO A 57 -0.37 29.28 -2.36
CA PRO A 57 -1.55 29.72 -3.07
C PRO A 57 -2.74 29.83 -2.10
N GLU A 58 -3.55 30.88 -2.26
CA GLU A 58 -4.81 30.99 -1.53
C GLU A 58 -5.72 29.83 -1.96
N ARG A 59 -6.21 29.04 -0.99
CA ARG A 59 -7.05 27.87 -1.21
C ARG A 59 -8.40 28.06 -0.51
N GLU A 60 -9.45 27.59 -1.15
CA GLU A 60 -10.74 27.44 -0.48
C GLU A 60 -10.64 26.34 0.57
N ALA A 61 -11.35 26.50 1.69
CA ALA A 61 -11.39 25.53 2.76
C ALA A 61 -12.82 25.03 2.98
N MET A 62 -12.95 23.71 3.21
CA MET A 62 -14.21 23.08 3.63
C MET A 62 -13.96 22.30 4.93
N GLU A 63 -14.92 22.36 5.84
CA GLU A 63 -14.83 21.70 7.15
C GLU A 63 -15.72 20.46 7.21
N TYR A 64 -15.16 19.39 7.76
CA TYR A 64 -15.84 18.11 8.04
C TYR A 64 -15.53 17.65 9.47
N ASP A 65 -16.34 16.76 9.98
CA ASP A 65 -15.99 16.06 11.22
C ASP A 65 -14.83 15.08 10.97
N VAL A 66 -14.89 14.30 9.88
CA VAL A 66 -13.85 13.33 9.54
C VAL A 66 -13.52 13.40 8.05
N VAL A 67 -12.23 13.57 7.75
CA VAL A 67 -11.67 13.48 6.38
C VAL A 67 -10.96 12.15 6.22
N ILE A 68 -11.35 11.36 5.22
CA ILE A 68 -10.80 10.03 4.95
C ILE A 68 -10.07 10.03 3.60
N VAL A 69 -8.79 9.67 3.60
CA VAL A 69 -7.97 9.59 2.39
C VAL A 69 -7.85 8.13 1.96
N GLY A 70 -8.50 7.80 0.84
CA GLY A 70 -8.53 6.48 0.20
C GLY A 70 -9.85 5.74 0.39
N ALA A 71 -10.56 5.52 -0.72
CA ALA A 71 -11.80 4.73 -0.81
C ALA A 71 -11.54 3.22 -0.95
N GLY A 72 -10.55 2.71 -0.22
CA GLY A 72 -10.33 1.28 -0.07
C GLY A 72 -11.21 0.67 1.04
N PRO A 73 -11.09 -0.66 1.29
CA PRO A 73 -11.94 -1.34 2.28
C PRO A 73 -11.84 -0.74 3.69
N ALA A 74 -10.68 -0.17 4.06
CA ALA A 74 -10.50 0.46 5.37
C ALA A 74 -11.24 1.80 5.48
N GLY A 75 -11.05 2.71 4.50
CA GLY A 75 -11.67 4.03 4.50
C GLY A 75 -13.18 3.95 4.38
N LEU A 76 -13.70 3.12 3.47
CA LEU A 76 -15.14 2.91 3.31
C LEU A 76 -15.79 2.27 4.53
N SER A 77 -15.09 1.33 5.20
CA SER A 77 -15.59 0.77 6.46
C SER A 77 -15.65 1.81 7.58
N ALA A 78 -14.68 2.72 7.63
CA ALA A 78 -14.70 3.82 8.60
C ALA A 78 -15.86 4.78 8.31
N ALA A 79 -16.05 5.18 7.05
CA ALA A 79 -17.11 6.09 6.62
C ALA A 79 -18.50 5.54 6.95
N ILE A 80 -18.78 4.30 6.54
CA ILE A 80 -20.03 3.62 6.83
C ILE A 80 -20.27 3.52 8.36
N ARG A 81 -19.23 3.14 9.11
CA ARG A 81 -19.36 2.97 10.56
C ARG A 81 -19.62 4.29 11.28
N LEU A 82 -18.98 5.40 10.88
CA LEU A 82 -19.26 6.74 11.42
C LEU A 82 -20.73 7.11 11.25
N LYS A 83 -21.26 6.94 10.04
CA LYS A 83 -22.67 7.25 9.75
C LYS A 83 -23.67 6.31 10.46
N GLN A 84 -23.26 5.06 10.76
CA GLN A 84 -24.07 4.15 11.60
C GLN A 84 -24.11 4.58 13.07
N LEU A 85 -23.01 5.18 13.58
CA LEU A 85 -22.89 5.64 14.96
C LEU A 85 -23.66 6.95 15.16
N ASP A 86 -23.53 7.86 14.21
CA ASP A 86 -24.22 9.15 14.22
C ASP A 86 -24.46 9.62 12.77
N PRO A 87 -25.72 9.64 12.30
CA PRO A 87 -26.05 10.11 10.95
C PRO A 87 -25.72 11.57 10.67
N GLU A 88 -25.56 12.42 11.70
CA GLU A 88 -25.25 13.85 11.57
C GLU A 88 -23.77 14.14 11.36
N ILE A 89 -22.88 13.18 11.65
CA ILE A 89 -21.42 13.36 11.41
C ILE A 89 -21.19 13.63 9.93
N SER A 90 -20.49 14.73 9.62
CA SER A 90 -20.04 15.04 8.27
C SER A 90 -18.78 14.26 7.93
N VAL A 91 -18.83 13.45 6.86
CA VAL A 91 -17.73 12.58 6.43
C VAL A 91 -17.48 12.76 4.96
N VAL A 92 -16.21 13.00 4.59
CA VAL A 92 -15.73 13.01 3.21
C VAL A 92 -14.71 11.90 2.99
N VAL A 93 -14.81 11.21 1.85
CA VAL A 93 -13.86 10.19 1.40
C VAL A 93 -13.26 10.62 0.07
N LEU A 94 -11.93 10.73 0.02
CA LEU A 94 -11.17 11.17 -1.14
C LEU A 94 -10.47 9.97 -1.78
N GLU A 95 -10.67 9.77 -3.08
CA GLU A 95 -10.04 8.71 -3.85
C GLU A 95 -9.29 9.30 -5.04
N LYS A 96 -7.99 8.97 -5.17
CA LYS A 96 -7.16 9.46 -6.28
C LYS A 96 -7.48 8.82 -7.63
N GLY A 97 -8.02 7.61 -7.63
CA GLY A 97 -8.42 6.91 -8.86
C GLY A 97 -9.62 7.58 -9.53
N SER A 98 -9.74 7.43 -10.85
CA SER A 98 -10.84 8.00 -11.65
C SER A 98 -12.23 7.53 -11.18
N GLU A 99 -12.29 6.37 -10.53
CA GLU A 99 -13.46 5.81 -9.86
C GLU A 99 -13.02 4.99 -8.65
N VAL A 100 -13.94 4.76 -7.70
CA VAL A 100 -13.66 3.88 -6.56
C VAL A 100 -13.37 2.46 -7.08
N GLY A 101 -12.27 1.87 -6.59
CA GLY A 101 -11.85 0.53 -6.99
C GLY A 101 -10.92 0.47 -8.20
N ALA A 102 -10.77 1.54 -9.01
CA ALA A 102 -9.91 1.55 -10.20
C ALA A 102 -8.46 1.13 -9.92
N HIS A 103 -7.90 1.55 -8.80
CA HIS A 103 -6.53 1.25 -8.40
C HIS A 103 -6.39 0.00 -7.51
N ILE A 104 -7.48 -0.71 -7.26
CA ILE A 104 -7.44 -1.88 -6.36
C ILE A 104 -7.00 -3.11 -7.13
N LEU A 105 -5.85 -3.66 -6.72
CA LEU A 105 -5.37 -4.96 -7.14
C LEU A 105 -5.19 -5.82 -5.89
N SER A 106 -5.98 -6.88 -5.81
CA SER A 106 -5.95 -7.82 -4.68
C SER A 106 -6.02 -9.25 -5.19
N GLY A 107 -5.60 -10.24 -4.38
CA GLY A 107 -5.66 -11.63 -4.68
C GLY A 107 -6.99 -12.11 -5.28
N ALA A 108 -8.21 -11.87 -4.81
CA ALA A 108 -8.54 -11.71 -3.42
C ALA A 108 -9.37 -12.89 -2.95
N VAL A 109 -8.93 -13.51 -1.88
CA VAL A 109 -9.81 -14.37 -1.07
C VAL A 109 -10.23 -13.54 0.13
N LEU A 110 -11.49 -13.12 0.16
CA LEU A 110 -12.07 -12.29 1.20
C LEU A 110 -12.49 -13.17 2.39
N ASP A 111 -11.98 -12.83 3.59
CA ASP A 111 -12.52 -13.28 4.86
C ASP A 111 -13.65 -12.29 5.25
N PRO A 112 -14.92 -12.74 5.33
CA PRO A 112 -16.04 -11.82 5.48
C PRO A 112 -16.20 -11.22 6.89
N CYS A 113 -15.38 -11.61 7.87
CA CYS A 113 -15.61 -11.23 9.27
C CYS A 113 -15.63 -9.70 9.53
N GLY A 114 -14.91 -8.91 8.72
CA GLY A 114 -14.99 -7.45 8.79
C GLY A 114 -16.32 -6.93 8.23
N LEU A 115 -16.78 -7.51 7.13
CA LEU A 115 -18.04 -7.14 6.50
C LEU A 115 -19.24 -7.62 7.31
N ASP A 116 -19.18 -8.86 7.86
CA ASP A 116 -20.23 -9.39 8.75
C ASP A 116 -20.43 -8.50 9.99
N ARG A 117 -19.35 -7.86 10.48
CA ARG A 117 -19.45 -6.89 11.58
C ARG A 117 -20.04 -5.55 11.15
N LEU A 118 -19.66 -5.06 9.95
CA LEU A 118 -20.05 -3.74 9.46
C LEU A 118 -21.46 -3.71 8.90
N LEU A 119 -21.79 -4.66 8.05
CA LEU A 119 -23.05 -4.80 7.31
C LEU A 119 -23.50 -6.27 7.38
N PRO A 120 -24.13 -6.72 8.49
CA PRO A 120 -24.49 -8.13 8.69
C PRO A 120 -25.33 -8.72 7.55
N ASP A 121 -26.18 -7.90 6.95
CA ASP A 121 -27.11 -8.28 5.87
C ASP A 121 -26.53 -8.06 4.46
N TRP A 122 -25.19 -7.98 4.32
CA TRP A 122 -24.52 -7.68 3.04
C TRP A 122 -24.95 -8.60 1.89
N ARG A 123 -25.36 -9.84 2.19
CA ARG A 123 -25.86 -10.80 1.19
C ARG A 123 -27.18 -10.35 0.58
N GLU A 124 -28.10 -9.92 1.43
CA GLU A 124 -29.41 -9.40 1.06
C GLU A 124 -29.31 -8.01 0.43
N MET A 125 -28.26 -7.25 0.77
CA MET A 125 -27.98 -5.94 0.19
C MET A 125 -27.34 -6.00 -1.19
N GLY A 126 -27.14 -7.20 -1.76
CA GLY A 126 -26.64 -7.38 -3.12
C GLY A 126 -25.13 -7.16 -3.28
N ALA A 127 -24.34 -7.44 -2.23
CA ALA A 127 -22.88 -7.37 -2.32
C ALA A 127 -22.35 -8.29 -3.45
N PRO A 128 -21.37 -7.84 -4.27
CA PRO A 128 -20.81 -8.63 -5.37
C PRO A 128 -19.82 -9.71 -4.86
N ILE A 129 -20.29 -10.54 -3.92
CA ILE A 129 -19.53 -11.58 -3.23
C ILE A 129 -20.27 -12.92 -3.46
N THR A 130 -20.10 -13.47 -4.65
CA THR A 130 -20.92 -14.56 -5.17
C THR A 130 -20.21 -15.92 -5.24
N VAL A 131 -18.88 -15.95 -5.16
CA VAL A 131 -18.09 -17.17 -5.37
C VAL A 131 -17.49 -17.66 -4.04
N PRO A 132 -18.15 -18.56 -3.30
CA PRO A 132 -17.60 -19.14 -2.08
C PRO A 132 -16.41 -20.06 -2.40
N VAL A 133 -15.43 -20.13 -1.51
CA VAL A 133 -14.34 -21.10 -1.63
C VAL A 133 -14.91 -22.49 -1.39
N ARG A 134 -14.83 -23.35 -2.42
CA ARG A 134 -15.31 -24.75 -2.43
C ARG A 134 -14.17 -25.75 -2.28
N GLU A 135 -12.98 -25.39 -2.79
CA GLU A 135 -11.80 -26.24 -2.76
C GLU A 135 -10.55 -25.42 -2.47
N ASP A 136 -9.72 -25.88 -1.54
CA ASP A 136 -8.46 -25.25 -1.17
C ASP A 136 -7.31 -26.23 -1.38
N ARG A 137 -6.28 -25.85 -2.15
CA ARG A 137 -5.13 -26.66 -2.48
C ARG A 137 -3.84 -25.89 -2.26
N PHE A 138 -2.84 -26.59 -1.72
CA PHE A 138 -1.50 -26.03 -1.57
C PHE A 138 -0.46 -26.95 -2.23
N TYR A 139 0.45 -26.37 -3.04
CA TYR A 139 1.48 -27.11 -3.75
C TYR A 139 2.87 -26.53 -3.51
N MET A 140 3.85 -27.44 -3.41
CA MET A 140 5.25 -27.13 -3.57
C MET A 140 5.64 -27.41 -5.01
N LEU A 141 6.19 -26.40 -5.71
CA LEU A 141 6.63 -26.51 -7.09
C LEU A 141 8.14 -26.77 -7.17
N GLY A 142 8.52 -27.76 -7.96
CA GLY A 142 9.83 -27.93 -8.54
C GLY A 142 9.80 -27.52 -10.01
N GLU A 143 10.93 -27.56 -10.72
CA GLU A 143 11.01 -27.11 -12.12
C GLU A 143 10.06 -27.86 -13.06
N GLY A 144 9.97 -29.17 -12.94
CA GLY A 144 9.16 -30.03 -13.82
C GLY A 144 7.99 -30.72 -13.14
N GLY A 145 7.67 -30.40 -11.90
CA GLY A 145 6.61 -31.09 -11.17
C GLY A 145 6.16 -30.38 -9.91
N SER A 146 5.09 -30.91 -9.32
CA SER A 146 4.50 -30.34 -8.10
C SER A 146 4.16 -31.43 -7.09
N VAL A 147 4.27 -31.09 -5.80
CA VAL A 147 3.85 -31.95 -4.69
C VAL A 147 2.71 -31.24 -3.95
N ARG A 148 1.54 -31.87 -3.87
CA ARG A 148 0.43 -31.35 -3.08
C ARG A 148 0.69 -31.59 -1.59
N ILE A 149 0.56 -30.52 -0.80
CA ILE A 149 0.58 -30.62 0.66
C ILE A 149 -0.86 -30.85 1.13
N PRO A 150 -1.13 -31.94 1.87
CA PRO A 150 -2.48 -32.19 2.38
C PRO A 150 -2.95 -31.08 3.32
N ASN A 151 -4.20 -30.66 3.21
CA ASN A 151 -4.75 -29.58 4.03
C ASN A 151 -4.66 -29.86 5.54
N ILE A 152 -4.72 -31.12 5.96
CA ILE A 152 -4.58 -31.53 7.37
C ILE A 152 -3.19 -31.21 7.95
N ALA A 153 -2.17 -31.11 7.10
CA ALA A 153 -0.81 -30.72 7.51
C ALA A 153 -0.64 -29.20 7.62
N MET A 154 -1.56 -28.43 7.05
CA MET A 154 -1.50 -26.98 7.08
C MET A 154 -2.02 -26.43 8.41
N PRO A 155 -1.43 -25.34 8.94
CA PRO A 155 -1.97 -24.66 10.12
C PRO A 155 -3.45 -24.25 9.89
N PRO A 156 -4.35 -24.44 10.87
CA PRO A 156 -5.78 -24.16 10.70
C PRO A 156 -6.10 -22.75 10.24
N LEU A 157 -5.27 -21.77 10.63
CA LEU A 157 -5.44 -20.36 10.22
C LEU A 157 -5.28 -20.13 8.71
N MET A 158 -4.66 -21.07 7.97
CA MET A 158 -4.49 -20.98 6.51
C MET A 158 -5.69 -21.52 5.74
N ASN A 159 -6.68 -22.09 6.42
CA ASN A 159 -7.89 -22.62 5.80
C ASN A 159 -8.73 -21.48 5.18
N ASN A 160 -9.24 -21.72 3.97
CA ASN A 160 -10.06 -20.77 3.22
C ASN A 160 -11.56 -21.11 3.19
N HIS A 161 -12.00 -22.18 3.86
CA HIS A 161 -13.45 -22.48 3.95
C HIS A 161 -14.18 -21.34 4.67
N GLY A 162 -15.35 -20.95 4.12
CA GLY A 162 -16.13 -19.82 4.60
C GLY A 162 -15.70 -18.46 4.03
N ASN A 163 -14.61 -18.42 3.26
CA ASN A 163 -14.16 -17.23 2.52
C ASN A 163 -14.74 -17.22 1.10
N TYR A 164 -14.55 -16.10 0.41
CA TYR A 164 -15.06 -15.88 -0.94
C TYR A 164 -13.96 -15.39 -1.88
N ILE A 165 -13.99 -15.86 -3.14
CA ILE A 165 -13.16 -15.28 -4.20
C ILE A 165 -13.90 -14.07 -4.75
N VAL A 166 -13.25 -12.90 -4.77
CA VAL A 166 -13.90 -11.64 -5.15
C VAL A 166 -12.98 -10.75 -5.99
N SER A 167 -13.57 -9.85 -6.76
CA SER A 167 -12.92 -8.61 -7.14
C SER A 167 -13.08 -7.61 -6.00
N LEU A 168 -11.98 -7.26 -5.34
CA LEU A 168 -12.02 -6.30 -4.24
C LEU A 168 -12.38 -4.89 -4.74
N GLY A 169 -12.04 -4.56 -6.00
CA GLY A 169 -12.47 -3.31 -6.64
C GLY A 169 -13.99 -3.21 -6.71
N ASN A 170 -14.66 -4.29 -7.15
CA ASN A 170 -16.13 -4.33 -7.21
C ASN A 170 -16.77 -4.25 -5.82
N VAL A 171 -16.19 -4.93 -4.82
CA VAL A 171 -16.65 -4.82 -3.43
C VAL A 171 -16.55 -3.38 -2.92
N CYS A 172 -15.45 -2.67 -3.22
CA CYS A 172 -15.29 -1.27 -2.80
C CYS A 172 -16.25 -0.34 -3.54
N ARG A 173 -16.55 -0.55 -4.83
CA ARG A 173 -17.60 0.23 -5.53
C ARG A 173 -18.94 0.10 -4.84
N TRP A 174 -19.35 -1.14 -4.57
CA TRP A 174 -20.58 -1.41 -3.83
C TRP A 174 -20.57 -0.79 -2.41
N MET A 175 -19.45 -0.87 -1.69
CA MET A 175 -19.34 -0.23 -0.38
C MET A 175 -19.42 1.30 -0.47
N ALA A 176 -18.90 1.91 -1.53
CA ALA A 176 -19.02 3.35 -1.76
C ALA A 176 -20.47 3.77 -1.98
N GLU A 177 -21.23 3.01 -2.80
CA GLU A 177 -22.67 3.21 -2.97
C GLU A 177 -23.41 3.15 -1.62
N LYS A 178 -23.06 2.18 -0.76
CA LYS A 178 -23.65 2.07 0.59
C LYS A 178 -23.25 3.21 1.52
N ALA A 179 -22.03 3.74 1.38
CA ALA A 179 -21.59 4.93 2.12
C ALA A 179 -22.37 6.19 1.66
N GLU A 180 -22.54 6.37 0.36
CA GLU A 180 -23.31 7.49 -0.22
C GLU A 180 -24.79 7.43 0.17
N GLU A 181 -25.40 6.23 0.19
CA GLU A 181 -26.77 6.02 0.68
C GLU A 181 -26.95 6.49 2.14
N LEU A 182 -25.89 6.43 2.96
CA LEU A 182 -25.87 6.92 4.34
C LEU A 182 -25.51 8.41 4.45
N GLY A 183 -25.24 9.09 3.34
CA GLY A 183 -24.90 10.52 3.31
C GLY A 183 -23.40 10.80 3.50
N VAL A 184 -22.53 9.87 3.15
CA VAL A 184 -21.08 10.13 3.02
C VAL A 184 -20.84 10.81 1.68
N GLU A 185 -19.99 11.84 1.66
CA GLU A 185 -19.51 12.45 0.41
C GLU A 185 -18.29 11.65 -0.08
N VAL A 186 -18.39 11.02 -1.27
CA VAL A 186 -17.29 10.26 -1.88
C VAL A 186 -16.84 10.96 -3.15
N PHE A 187 -15.56 11.36 -3.21
CA PHE A 187 -14.98 12.07 -4.34
C PHE A 187 -13.88 11.26 -5.02
N PRO A 188 -14.21 10.48 -6.07
CA PRO A 188 -13.20 9.90 -6.94
C PRO A 188 -12.53 10.96 -7.81
N GLY A 189 -11.29 10.71 -8.26
CA GLY A 189 -10.49 11.67 -9.01
C GLY A 189 -9.87 12.77 -8.14
N MET A 190 -10.00 12.70 -6.82
CA MET A 190 -9.45 13.69 -5.89
C MET A 190 -8.20 13.16 -5.20
N SER A 191 -7.02 13.52 -5.73
CA SER A 191 -5.74 13.19 -5.11
C SER A 191 -5.42 14.14 -3.97
N CYS A 192 -4.85 13.61 -2.86
CA CYS A 192 -4.40 14.42 -1.73
C CYS A 192 -2.88 14.64 -1.83
N SER A 193 -2.47 15.87 -2.05
CA SER A 193 -1.07 16.25 -2.31
C SER A 193 -0.30 16.63 -1.04
N GLU A 194 -0.93 17.28 -0.08
CA GLU A 194 -0.31 17.84 1.11
C GLU A 194 -1.13 17.57 2.38
N ILE A 195 -0.45 17.61 3.54
CA ILE A 195 -1.09 17.64 4.85
C ILE A 195 -1.25 19.10 5.30
N VAL A 196 -2.44 19.45 5.76
CA VAL A 196 -2.69 20.72 6.44
C VAL A 196 -2.36 20.51 7.92
N TRP A 197 -1.41 21.32 8.43
CA TRP A 197 -0.95 21.24 9.81
C TRP A 197 -1.64 22.31 10.66
N GLY A 198 -2.16 21.93 11.82
CA GLY A 198 -2.67 22.88 12.82
C GLY A 198 -1.56 23.67 13.50
N GLU A 199 -1.92 24.76 14.17
CA GLU A 199 -0.96 25.61 14.91
C GLU A 199 -0.21 24.87 16.02
N ASP A 200 -0.84 23.86 16.60
CA ASP A 200 -0.25 22.96 17.61
C ASP A 200 0.59 21.83 17.00
N GLY A 201 0.69 21.76 15.67
CA GLY A 201 1.42 20.75 14.91
C GLY A 201 0.67 19.43 14.73
N CYS A 202 -0.60 19.33 15.08
CA CYS A 202 -1.47 18.20 14.73
C CYS A 202 -1.80 18.20 13.23
N VAL A 203 -2.34 17.09 12.74
CA VAL A 203 -2.93 17.03 11.39
C VAL A 203 -4.34 17.63 11.47
N ALA A 204 -4.55 18.75 10.77
CA ALA A 204 -5.83 19.47 10.73
C ALA A 204 -6.64 19.17 9.46
N GLY A 205 -6.02 18.64 8.40
CA GLY A 205 -6.69 18.38 7.14
C GLY A 205 -5.74 17.90 6.06
N VAL A 206 -6.21 17.92 4.82
CA VAL A 206 -5.42 17.62 3.62
C VAL A 206 -5.75 18.61 2.49
N VAL A 207 -4.78 18.84 1.61
CA VAL A 207 -5.02 19.52 0.33
C VAL A 207 -5.40 18.47 -0.71
N ALA A 208 -6.52 18.65 -1.36
CA ALA A 208 -7.03 17.75 -2.38
C ALA A 208 -7.39 18.46 -3.68
N GLY A 209 -7.33 17.75 -4.81
CA GLY A 209 -7.78 18.26 -6.10
C GLY A 209 -6.85 19.28 -6.76
N GLU A 210 -5.58 19.33 -6.40
CA GLU A 210 -4.60 20.12 -7.12
C GLU A 210 -4.35 19.52 -8.50
N PHE A 211 -4.42 20.33 -9.57
CA PHE A 211 -4.09 19.87 -10.92
C PHE A 211 -3.63 21.04 -11.85
N GLY A 212 -3.17 20.68 -13.07
CA GLY A 212 -2.79 21.66 -14.08
C GLY A 212 -1.42 22.29 -13.86
N ARG A 213 -0.50 21.66 -13.10
CA ARG A 213 0.91 22.08 -13.06
C ARG A 213 1.64 21.63 -14.33
N ASN A 214 2.55 22.50 -14.81
CA ASN A 214 3.51 22.13 -15.86
C ASN A 214 4.52 21.06 -15.38
N PRO A 215 5.24 20.37 -16.30
CA PRO A 215 6.25 19.38 -15.94
C PRO A 215 7.35 19.88 -15.00
N ASP A 216 7.68 21.17 -15.04
CA ASP A 216 8.65 21.84 -14.15
C ASP A 216 8.08 22.21 -12.76
N GLY A 217 6.79 21.92 -12.52
CA GLY A 217 6.08 22.23 -11.27
C GLY A 217 5.47 23.62 -11.20
N THR A 218 5.66 24.47 -12.20
CA THR A 218 5.02 25.81 -12.27
C THR A 218 3.52 25.68 -12.58
N PRO A 219 2.68 26.67 -12.18
CA PRO A 219 1.29 26.71 -12.58
C PRO A 219 1.14 26.77 -14.11
N GLY A 220 0.35 25.88 -14.69
CA GLY A 220 -0.02 25.87 -16.11
C GLY A 220 -1.27 26.68 -16.40
N PRO A 221 -1.72 26.74 -17.69
CA PRO A 221 -2.89 27.55 -18.08
C PRO A 221 -4.21 27.11 -17.42
N GLY A 222 -4.33 25.86 -16.99
CA GLY A 222 -5.50 25.32 -16.29
C GLY A 222 -5.21 24.96 -14.83
N TYR A 223 -4.26 25.64 -14.21
CA TYR A 223 -3.86 25.34 -12.83
C TYR A 223 -4.97 25.65 -11.83
N GLU A 224 -5.29 24.66 -11.00
CA GLU A 224 -6.13 24.80 -9.82
C GLU A 224 -5.33 24.40 -8.57
N PRO A 225 -5.25 25.27 -7.56
CA PRO A 225 -4.40 25.04 -6.39
C PRO A 225 -4.93 23.94 -5.46
N GLY A 226 -6.08 23.34 -5.79
CA GLY A 226 -6.79 22.44 -4.90
C GLY A 226 -7.49 23.19 -3.78
N MET A 227 -8.14 22.44 -2.89
CA MET A 227 -8.82 22.95 -1.70
C MET A 227 -8.29 22.31 -0.43
N GLU A 228 -8.41 23.00 0.69
CA GLU A 228 -8.13 22.48 2.01
C GLU A 228 -9.38 21.81 2.59
N LEU A 229 -9.30 20.49 2.82
CA LEU A 229 -10.37 19.76 3.50
C LEU A 229 -9.94 19.56 4.95
N LEU A 230 -10.54 20.36 5.82
CA LEU A 230 -10.24 20.36 7.25
C LEU A 230 -11.12 19.36 7.97
N GLY A 231 -10.57 18.68 8.97
CA GLY A 231 -11.30 17.68 9.75
C GLY A 231 -10.93 17.70 11.22
N LYS A 232 -11.89 17.39 12.08
CA LYS A 232 -11.60 17.13 13.48
C LYS A 232 -10.62 15.97 13.64
N TYR A 233 -10.71 15.00 12.71
CA TYR A 233 -9.76 13.89 12.54
C TYR A 233 -9.57 13.55 11.06
N VAL A 234 -8.34 13.15 10.71
CA VAL A 234 -7.95 12.69 9.36
C VAL A 234 -7.56 11.22 9.39
N PHE A 235 -8.21 10.42 8.57
CA PHE A 235 -7.96 8.98 8.47
C PHE A 235 -7.17 8.67 7.20
N LEU A 236 -5.94 8.16 7.34
CA LEU A 236 -5.07 7.84 6.22
C LEU A 236 -5.21 6.36 5.83
N GLY A 237 -6.07 6.10 4.83
CA GLY A 237 -6.32 4.78 4.23
C GLY A 237 -5.66 4.58 2.86
N GLU A 238 -4.51 5.22 2.59
CA GLU A 238 -3.81 5.27 1.30
C GLU A 238 -3.21 3.92 0.82
N GLY A 239 -3.32 2.88 1.63
CA GLY A 239 -2.71 1.58 1.35
C GLY A 239 -1.19 1.58 1.54
N VAL A 240 -0.50 0.67 0.81
CA VAL A 240 0.95 0.49 0.94
C VAL A 240 1.71 1.75 0.56
N ARG A 241 2.62 2.21 1.44
CA ARG A 241 3.51 3.36 1.18
C ARG A 241 2.74 4.59 0.70
N GLY A 242 1.70 4.98 1.40
CA GLY A 242 0.94 6.20 1.14
C GLY A 242 1.82 7.43 1.18
N SER A 243 1.58 8.41 0.31
CA SER A 243 2.38 9.63 0.22
C SER A 243 2.29 10.46 1.51
N LEU A 244 1.08 10.66 2.03
CA LEU A 244 0.85 11.38 3.29
C LEU A 244 1.19 10.49 4.49
N SER A 245 0.88 9.21 4.43
CA SER A 245 1.20 8.24 5.50
C SER A 245 2.70 8.21 5.82
N LYS A 246 3.58 8.30 4.80
CA LYS A 246 5.03 8.37 5.02
C LYS A 246 5.42 9.62 5.82
N GLN A 247 4.82 10.77 5.50
CA GLN A 247 5.11 12.04 6.15
C GLN A 247 4.72 12.01 7.64
N VAL A 248 3.53 11.51 7.98
CA VAL A 248 3.10 11.42 9.40
C VAL A 248 3.91 10.38 10.18
N ILE A 249 4.27 9.24 9.55
CA ILE A 249 5.12 8.21 10.18
C ILE A 249 6.48 8.80 10.54
N GLU A 250 7.08 9.58 9.66
CA GLU A 250 8.37 10.23 9.87
C GLU A 250 8.26 11.35 10.91
N ARG A 251 7.32 12.30 10.73
CA ARG A 251 7.15 13.48 11.58
C ARG A 251 6.86 13.11 13.05
N PHE A 252 6.03 12.13 13.27
CA PHE A 252 5.64 11.70 14.62
C PHE A 252 6.45 10.50 15.13
N ALA A 253 7.51 10.10 14.43
CA ALA A 253 8.35 8.95 14.77
C ALA A 253 7.52 7.68 15.11
N LEU A 254 6.45 7.41 14.35
CA LEU A 254 5.50 6.34 14.66
C LEU A 254 6.11 4.95 14.59
N SER A 255 7.21 4.79 13.86
CA SER A 255 7.96 3.53 13.74
C SER A 255 9.12 3.40 14.73
N GLU A 256 9.28 4.34 15.66
CA GLU A 256 10.35 4.25 16.66
C GLU A 256 10.23 2.98 17.50
N GLY A 257 11.33 2.26 17.67
CA GLY A 257 11.39 0.98 18.38
C GLY A 257 10.65 -0.17 17.69
N ARG A 258 10.33 -0.04 16.38
CA ARG A 258 9.74 -1.08 15.55
C ARG A 258 10.77 -1.65 14.58
N GLU A 259 10.54 -2.89 14.16
CA GLU A 259 11.33 -3.48 13.08
C GLU A 259 11.01 -2.81 11.73
N PRO A 260 11.97 -2.80 10.77
CA PRO A 260 11.70 -2.28 9.44
C PRO A 260 10.51 -2.97 8.79
N GLN A 261 9.65 -2.20 8.11
CA GLN A 261 8.58 -2.81 7.32
C GLN A 261 9.17 -3.64 6.19
N LYS A 262 8.57 -4.79 5.92
CA LYS A 262 8.94 -5.69 4.82
C LYS A 262 7.83 -5.66 3.78
N TYR A 263 8.21 -5.88 2.53
CA TYR A 263 7.27 -5.82 1.42
C TYR A 263 7.45 -6.98 0.43
N GLY A 264 6.39 -7.26 -0.30
CA GLY A 264 6.39 -8.10 -1.50
C GLY A 264 5.83 -7.33 -2.68
N LEU A 265 6.25 -7.69 -3.88
CA LEU A 265 5.62 -7.24 -5.12
C LEU A 265 4.68 -8.33 -5.61
N GLY A 266 3.38 -8.06 -5.58
CA GLY A 266 2.35 -8.89 -6.21
C GLY A 266 2.10 -8.43 -7.63
N MET A 267 2.10 -9.40 -8.54
CA MET A 267 1.66 -9.23 -9.93
C MET A 267 0.52 -10.18 -10.19
N LYS A 268 -0.48 -9.75 -10.94
CA LYS A 268 -1.68 -10.54 -11.22
C LYS A 268 -2.12 -10.37 -12.67
N GLU A 269 -2.58 -11.47 -13.26
CA GLU A 269 -3.29 -11.48 -14.53
C GLU A 269 -4.67 -12.13 -14.34
N ILE A 270 -5.65 -11.69 -15.13
CA ILE A 270 -6.92 -12.37 -15.31
C ILE A 270 -6.86 -13.12 -16.65
N TRP A 271 -7.24 -14.39 -16.63
CA TRP A 271 -7.35 -15.22 -17.81
C TRP A 271 -8.75 -15.80 -17.95
N GLU A 272 -9.30 -15.77 -19.16
CA GLU A 272 -10.43 -16.57 -19.55
C GLU A 272 -9.92 -17.92 -20.05
N ILE A 273 -10.36 -19.01 -19.43
CA ILE A 273 -9.85 -20.35 -19.74
C ILE A 273 -10.95 -21.26 -20.29
N ASP A 274 -10.52 -22.41 -20.84
CA ASP A 274 -11.42 -23.46 -21.27
C ASP A 274 -12.37 -23.88 -20.11
N PRO A 275 -13.71 -23.85 -20.33
CA PRO A 275 -14.69 -24.26 -19.32
C PRO A 275 -14.41 -25.67 -18.76
N ALA A 276 -13.87 -26.59 -19.57
CA ALA A 276 -13.53 -27.94 -19.12
C ALA A 276 -12.41 -28.00 -18.07
N LYS A 277 -11.58 -26.94 -18.00
CA LYS A 277 -10.48 -26.81 -17.01
C LYS A 277 -10.88 -25.94 -15.82
N HIS A 278 -12.00 -25.22 -15.94
CA HIS A 278 -12.47 -24.34 -14.89
C HIS A 278 -13.14 -25.11 -13.73
N SER A 279 -13.02 -24.58 -12.52
CA SER A 279 -13.68 -25.11 -11.33
C SER A 279 -13.95 -23.99 -10.34
N GLU A 280 -15.10 -23.35 -10.49
CA GLU A 280 -15.54 -22.22 -9.67
C GLU A 280 -15.36 -22.48 -8.16
N GLY A 281 -14.81 -21.52 -7.46
CA GLY A 281 -14.53 -21.63 -6.01
C GLY A 281 -13.26 -22.39 -5.66
N ARG A 282 -12.47 -22.84 -6.63
CA ARG A 282 -11.17 -23.44 -6.36
C ARG A 282 -10.10 -22.40 -6.08
N VAL A 283 -9.42 -22.57 -4.96
CA VAL A 283 -8.26 -21.79 -4.52
C VAL A 283 -7.02 -22.69 -4.58
N VAL A 284 -5.98 -22.23 -5.26
CA VAL A 284 -4.68 -22.89 -5.30
C VAL A 284 -3.60 -21.92 -4.88
N HIS A 285 -2.81 -22.30 -3.89
CA HIS A 285 -1.60 -21.61 -3.49
C HIS A 285 -0.38 -22.44 -3.82
N THR A 286 0.71 -21.80 -4.22
CA THR A 286 1.96 -22.51 -4.48
C THR A 286 3.17 -21.77 -3.92
N MET A 287 4.25 -22.49 -3.66
CA MET A 287 5.56 -21.99 -3.27
C MET A 287 6.65 -22.78 -4.00
N GLY A 288 7.87 -22.23 -4.05
CA GLY A 288 9.03 -22.86 -4.68
C GLY A 288 9.34 -22.29 -6.05
N TRP A 289 9.54 -23.16 -7.06
CA TRP A 289 9.88 -22.71 -8.41
C TRP A 289 8.89 -21.65 -8.96
N PRO A 290 9.37 -20.63 -9.72
CA PRO A 290 10.71 -20.42 -10.24
C PRO A 290 11.66 -19.66 -9.29
N LEU A 291 11.21 -19.25 -8.11
CA LEU A 291 12.05 -18.52 -7.18
C LEU A 291 13.13 -19.43 -6.60
N GLU A 292 14.37 -18.95 -6.63
CA GLU A 292 15.53 -19.65 -6.08
C GLU A 292 15.61 -19.48 -4.55
N LYS A 293 16.59 -20.14 -3.94
CA LYS A 293 16.75 -20.18 -2.47
C LYS A 293 16.83 -18.81 -1.81
N ASN A 294 17.33 -17.80 -2.54
CA ASN A 294 17.58 -16.45 -2.01
C ASN A 294 16.46 -15.45 -2.32
N ALA A 295 15.41 -15.86 -3.03
CA ALA A 295 14.25 -15.04 -3.32
C ALA A 295 13.00 -15.73 -2.77
N GLY A 296 12.32 -15.08 -1.84
CA GLY A 296 11.08 -15.56 -1.28
C GLY A 296 9.87 -15.15 -2.11
N GLY A 297 8.76 -15.86 -1.89
CA GLY A 297 7.49 -15.54 -2.56
C GLY A 297 6.60 -16.75 -2.73
N GLY A 298 5.63 -16.60 -3.61
CA GLY A 298 4.69 -17.68 -3.92
C GLY A 298 3.70 -17.25 -5.00
N SER A 299 2.77 -18.13 -5.31
CA SER A 299 1.74 -17.82 -6.29
C SER A 299 0.36 -18.25 -5.82
N PHE A 300 -0.63 -17.73 -6.52
CA PHE A 300 -2.01 -18.16 -6.33
C PHE A 300 -2.74 -18.28 -7.67
N ILE A 301 -3.69 -19.21 -7.73
CA ILE A 301 -4.61 -19.36 -8.86
C ILE A 301 -6.00 -19.52 -8.25
N TYR A 302 -6.91 -18.59 -8.57
CA TYR A 302 -8.27 -18.59 -8.05
C TYR A 302 -9.27 -18.63 -9.19
N HIS A 303 -10.20 -19.59 -9.13
CA HIS A 303 -11.23 -19.77 -10.13
C HIS A 303 -12.49 -18.99 -9.73
N LEU A 304 -12.75 -17.90 -10.45
CA LEU A 304 -13.93 -17.07 -10.28
C LEU A 304 -15.15 -17.67 -11.02
N ASP A 305 -16.16 -16.84 -11.21
CA ASP A 305 -17.24 -17.07 -12.17
C ASP A 305 -16.77 -16.88 -13.64
N ASN A 306 -17.68 -17.06 -14.59
CA ASN A 306 -17.49 -16.78 -16.02
C ASN A 306 -16.22 -17.38 -16.65
N ASN A 307 -15.77 -18.55 -16.18
CA ASN A 307 -14.55 -19.23 -16.62
C ASN A 307 -13.28 -18.38 -16.46
N GLN A 308 -13.30 -17.38 -15.59
CA GLN A 308 -12.15 -16.55 -15.30
C GLN A 308 -11.29 -17.15 -14.18
N VAL A 309 -9.98 -17.01 -14.31
CA VAL A 309 -9.03 -17.33 -13.27
C VAL A 309 -8.11 -16.15 -13.00
N TYR A 310 -7.89 -15.88 -11.72
CA TYR A 310 -6.79 -15.05 -11.29
C TYR A 310 -5.52 -15.87 -11.24
N VAL A 311 -4.48 -15.39 -11.87
CA VAL A 311 -3.12 -15.95 -11.79
C VAL A 311 -2.23 -14.89 -11.20
N GLY A 312 -1.78 -15.10 -9.97
CA GLY A 312 -0.96 -14.13 -9.25
C GLY A 312 0.38 -14.71 -8.80
N PHE A 313 1.37 -13.83 -8.70
CA PHE A 313 2.72 -14.17 -8.30
C PHE A 313 3.28 -13.08 -7.40
N VAL A 314 3.83 -13.46 -6.27
CA VAL A 314 4.40 -12.54 -5.29
C VAL A 314 5.89 -12.81 -5.15
N VAL A 315 6.71 -11.75 -5.23
CA VAL A 315 8.14 -11.79 -4.93
C VAL A 315 8.40 -10.93 -3.71
N HIS A 316 8.97 -11.50 -2.66
CA HIS A 316 9.42 -10.73 -1.49
C HIS A 316 10.55 -9.79 -1.88
N LEU A 317 10.47 -8.51 -1.55
CA LEU A 317 11.44 -7.50 -1.97
C LEU A 317 12.78 -7.55 -1.22
N GLY A 318 12.89 -8.40 -0.20
CA GLY A 318 14.14 -8.62 0.55
C GLY A 318 15.18 -9.50 -0.17
N TYR A 319 15.10 -9.71 -1.47
CA TYR A 319 16.11 -10.44 -2.23
C TYR A 319 17.40 -9.62 -2.40
N ALA A 320 18.55 -10.32 -2.45
CA ALA A 320 19.89 -9.71 -2.52
C ALA A 320 20.34 -9.39 -3.95
N ASN A 321 20.07 -10.29 -4.91
CA ASN A 321 20.57 -10.20 -6.27
C ASN A 321 19.90 -9.07 -7.08
N PRO A 322 20.61 -7.98 -7.47
CA PRO A 322 20.05 -6.86 -8.23
C PRO A 322 19.66 -7.22 -9.68
N TYR A 323 20.09 -8.38 -10.16
CA TYR A 323 19.74 -8.87 -11.50
C TYR A 323 18.41 -9.60 -11.55
N LEU A 324 17.78 -9.88 -10.39
CA LEU A 324 16.46 -10.51 -10.35
C LEU A 324 15.40 -9.57 -10.94
N ARG A 325 14.56 -10.12 -11.83
CA ARG A 325 13.47 -9.42 -12.50
C ARG A 325 12.12 -10.03 -12.08
N PRO A 326 11.43 -9.48 -11.07
CA PRO A 326 10.17 -10.05 -10.57
C PRO A 326 9.13 -10.33 -11.68
N TYR A 327 9.01 -9.41 -12.64
CA TYR A 327 8.13 -9.60 -13.79
C TYR A 327 8.49 -10.85 -14.60
N GLN A 328 9.78 -11.09 -14.86
CA GLN A 328 10.23 -12.26 -15.63
C GLN A 328 10.05 -13.57 -14.83
N GLU A 329 10.20 -13.53 -13.52
CA GLU A 329 9.88 -14.69 -12.66
C GLU A 329 8.41 -15.06 -12.75
N PHE A 330 7.50 -14.07 -12.79
CA PHE A 330 6.09 -14.31 -13.04
C PHE A 330 5.83 -14.91 -14.42
N GLN A 331 6.54 -14.44 -15.47
CA GLN A 331 6.42 -15.03 -16.81
C GLN A 331 6.92 -16.48 -16.84
N ARG A 332 8.05 -16.79 -16.18
CA ARG A 332 8.56 -18.17 -16.01
C ARG A 332 7.55 -19.05 -15.30
N PHE A 333 6.95 -18.59 -14.20
CA PHE A 333 5.94 -19.33 -13.46
C PHE A 333 4.81 -19.86 -14.36
N LYS A 334 4.36 -19.11 -15.34
CA LYS A 334 3.29 -19.52 -16.25
C LYS A 334 3.68 -20.71 -17.15
N HIS A 335 4.98 -20.95 -17.36
CA HIS A 335 5.49 -22.12 -18.09
C HIS A 335 5.61 -23.38 -17.22
N HIS A 336 5.36 -23.32 -15.91
CA HIS A 336 5.28 -24.54 -15.11
C HIS A 336 4.19 -25.47 -15.66
N PRO A 337 4.44 -26.79 -15.83
CA PRO A 337 3.50 -27.71 -16.50
C PRO A 337 2.05 -27.63 -15.97
N MET A 338 1.89 -27.51 -14.65
CA MET A 338 0.56 -27.37 -14.02
C MET A 338 -0.16 -26.08 -14.44
N VAL A 339 0.56 -24.99 -14.56
CA VAL A 339 -0.01 -23.66 -14.90
C VAL A 339 -0.22 -23.56 -16.41
N ALA A 340 0.78 -23.98 -17.18
CA ALA A 340 0.71 -23.98 -18.66
C ALA A 340 -0.47 -24.80 -19.18
N GLU A 341 -0.72 -26.00 -18.60
CA GLU A 341 -1.85 -26.83 -19.00
C GLU A 341 -3.20 -26.17 -18.66
N LEU A 342 -3.30 -25.47 -17.53
CA LEU A 342 -4.51 -24.70 -17.18
C LEU A 342 -4.77 -23.58 -18.18
N LEU A 343 -3.74 -22.80 -18.53
CA LEU A 343 -3.86 -21.59 -19.36
C LEU A 343 -3.87 -21.87 -20.87
N LYS A 344 -3.52 -23.10 -21.28
CA LYS A 344 -3.46 -23.50 -22.70
C LYS A 344 -4.79 -23.29 -23.39
N GLY A 345 -4.78 -22.47 -24.43
CA GLY A 345 -5.96 -22.07 -25.19
C GLY A 345 -6.77 -20.94 -24.56
N GLY A 346 -6.37 -20.46 -23.40
CA GLY A 346 -7.00 -19.33 -22.74
C GLY A 346 -6.55 -17.98 -23.31
N LYS A 347 -7.23 -16.92 -22.87
CA LYS A 347 -6.96 -15.52 -23.25
C LYS A 347 -6.71 -14.69 -22.00
N ARG A 348 -5.57 -13.98 -21.98
CA ARG A 348 -5.29 -12.97 -20.96
C ARG A 348 -6.14 -11.72 -21.20
N VAL A 349 -6.81 -11.21 -20.17
CA VAL A 349 -7.73 -10.06 -20.27
C VAL A 349 -7.29 -8.87 -19.44
N ALA A 350 -6.49 -9.06 -18.39
CA ALA A 350 -6.00 -7.96 -17.56
C ALA A 350 -4.63 -8.28 -16.96
N TYR A 351 -3.88 -7.25 -16.58
CA TYR A 351 -2.60 -7.32 -15.87
C TYR A 351 -2.51 -6.17 -14.86
N GLY A 352 -1.91 -6.43 -13.71
CA GLY A 352 -1.60 -5.40 -12.74
C GLY A 352 -0.48 -5.80 -11.79
N ALA A 353 0.06 -4.80 -11.09
CA ALA A 353 1.09 -5.00 -10.08
C ALA A 353 0.91 -4.04 -8.91
N ARG A 354 1.17 -4.53 -7.67
CA ARG A 354 1.11 -3.72 -6.46
C ARG A 354 2.02 -4.29 -5.38
N ALA A 355 2.66 -3.41 -4.61
CA ALA A 355 3.36 -3.83 -3.40
C ALA A 355 2.36 -4.25 -2.31
N ILE A 356 2.83 -5.14 -1.43
CA ILE A 356 2.10 -5.69 -0.29
C ILE A 356 2.97 -5.51 0.94
N THR A 357 2.40 -5.10 2.08
CA THR A 357 3.12 -5.06 3.35
C THR A 357 3.27 -6.46 3.93
N GLU A 358 4.48 -6.80 4.40
CA GLU A 358 4.82 -8.14 4.88
C GLU A 358 5.50 -8.17 6.26
N GLY A 359 5.73 -7.00 6.87
CA GLY A 359 6.40 -6.90 8.17
C GLY A 359 5.59 -7.44 9.34
N GLY A 360 4.27 -7.37 9.25
CA GLY A 360 3.38 -7.92 10.27
C GLY A 360 3.52 -7.23 11.63
N TRP A 361 3.38 -8.02 12.71
CA TRP A 361 3.31 -7.52 14.08
C TRP A 361 4.49 -6.64 14.51
N GLN A 362 5.72 -7.05 14.19
CA GLN A 362 6.95 -6.36 14.62
C GLN A 362 7.11 -4.98 13.97
N SER A 363 6.58 -4.82 12.77
CA SER A 363 6.70 -3.60 11.97
C SER A 363 5.48 -2.68 12.06
N LEU A 364 4.48 -3.06 12.87
CA LEU A 364 3.27 -2.25 13.06
C LEU A 364 3.64 -0.95 13.78
N PRO A 365 3.53 0.23 13.16
CA PRO A 365 3.84 1.52 13.80
C PRO A 365 2.81 1.85 14.88
N LYS A 366 2.99 2.93 15.62
CA LYS A 366 1.86 3.55 16.33
C LYS A 366 0.82 3.92 15.29
N THR A 367 -0.43 3.51 15.51
CA THR A 367 -1.48 3.66 14.49
C THR A 367 -2.29 4.93 14.64
N ALA A 368 -2.17 5.62 15.78
CA ALA A 368 -2.75 6.93 16.03
C ALA A 368 -1.66 8.00 16.21
N PHE A 369 -1.95 9.20 15.76
CA PHE A 369 -1.11 10.39 15.84
C PHE A 369 -1.98 11.63 16.11
N PRO A 370 -1.42 12.77 16.54
CA PRO A 370 -2.20 13.98 16.77
C PRO A 370 -2.99 14.38 15.52
N GLY A 371 -4.32 14.40 15.62
CA GLY A 371 -5.25 14.74 14.54
C GLY A 371 -5.63 13.59 13.61
N GLY A 372 -5.17 12.34 13.85
CA GLY A 372 -5.58 11.28 12.94
C GLY A 372 -5.06 9.88 13.20
N VAL A 373 -5.32 8.98 12.24
CA VAL A 373 -4.96 7.56 12.32
C VAL A 373 -4.48 6.99 10.97
N LEU A 374 -3.68 5.92 11.05
CA LEU A 374 -3.29 5.07 9.91
C LEU A 374 -4.22 3.86 9.82
N LEU A 375 -4.81 3.60 8.65
CA LEU A 375 -5.72 2.49 8.43
C LEU A 375 -5.11 1.36 7.58
N GLY A 376 -5.42 0.13 7.89
CA GLY A 376 -5.13 -1.05 7.08
C GLY A 376 -3.67 -1.17 6.63
N CYS A 377 -3.44 -1.22 5.32
CA CYS A 377 -2.09 -1.37 4.75
C CYS A 377 -1.20 -0.12 4.90
N ALA A 378 -1.74 1.07 5.22
CA ALA A 378 -0.93 2.24 5.57
C ALA A 378 -0.13 1.98 6.85
N ALA A 379 -0.69 1.21 7.78
CA ALA A 379 -0.02 0.72 8.99
C ALA A 379 0.60 -0.69 8.84
N GLY A 380 0.34 -1.43 7.74
CA GLY A 380 0.92 -2.75 7.52
C GLY A 380 0.17 -3.93 8.13
N MET A 381 -1.15 -3.91 8.14
CA MET A 381 -2.00 -4.90 8.83
C MET A 381 -2.28 -6.18 8.03
N VAL A 382 -1.38 -6.60 7.12
CA VAL A 382 -1.55 -7.83 6.32
C VAL A 382 -1.04 -9.05 7.08
N ASN A 383 -1.85 -10.10 7.12
CA ASN A 383 -1.43 -11.43 7.57
C ASN A 383 -0.86 -12.20 6.38
N VAL A 384 0.45 -12.20 6.25
CA VAL A 384 1.17 -12.70 5.06
C VAL A 384 0.95 -14.19 4.82
N PRO A 385 1.13 -15.10 5.80
CA PRO A 385 0.89 -16.54 5.58
C PRO A 385 -0.55 -16.86 5.17
N ARG A 386 -1.53 -16.11 5.68
CA ARG A 386 -2.93 -16.25 5.25
C ARG A 386 -3.18 -15.64 3.86
N ILE A 387 -2.28 -14.81 3.36
CA ILE A 387 -2.46 -14.00 2.12
C ILE A 387 -3.75 -13.15 2.23
N LYS A 388 -3.99 -12.58 3.41
CA LYS A 388 -5.20 -11.82 3.73
C LYS A 388 -4.87 -10.56 4.51
N GLY A 389 -5.51 -9.47 4.10
CA GLY A 389 -5.42 -8.17 4.76
C GLY A 389 -6.75 -7.42 4.79
N ASN A 390 -7.73 -7.85 3.96
CA ASN A 390 -8.98 -7.12 3.76
C ASN A 390 -9.81 -7.03 5.04
N HIS A 391 -9.94 -8.13 5.78
CA HIS A 391 -10.64 -8.19 7.05
C HIS A 391 -9.99 -7.27 8.10
N ASN A 392 -8.65 -7.26 8.22
CA ASN A 392 -7.94 -6.37 9.12
C ASN A 392 -8.08 -4.90 8.70
N ALA A 393 -8.10 -4.62 7.40
CA ALA A 393 -8.33 -3.28 6.88
C ALA A 393 -9.74 -2.78 7.24
N MET A 394 -10.78 -3.59 7.02
CA MET A 394 -12.15 -3.26 7.41
C MET A 394 -12.29 -3.07 8.93
N LEU A 395 -11.74 -3.99 9.72
CA LEU A 395 -11.76 -3.88 11.18
C LEU A 395 -11.04 -2.63 11.68
N SER A 396 -9.93 -2.23 11.03
CA SER A 396 -9.23 -0.99 11.41
C SER A 396 -10.09 0.25 11.16
N GLY A 397 -10.82 0.29 10.03
CA GLY A 397 -11.76 1.37 9.75
C GLY A 397 -12.89 1.44 10.78
N ILE A 398 -13.48 0.30 11.14
CA ILE A 398 -14.52 0.22 12.17
C ILE A 398 -14.01 0.75 13.52
N HIS A 399 -12.84 0.29 13.96
CA HIS A 399 -12.25 0.73 15.25
C HIS A 399 -11.87 2.21 15.23
N ALA A 400 -11.38 2.74 14.12
CA ALA A 400 -11.07 4.17 13.98
C ALA A 400 -12.34 5.03 14.10
N ALA A 401 -13.42 4.61 13.43
CA ALA A 401 -14.72 5.27 13.51
C ALA A 401 -15.28 5.28 14.94
N GLU A 402 -15.22 4.13 15.62
CA GLU A 402 -15.67 4.00 17.01
C GLU A 402 -14.86 4.92 17.95
N ALA A 403 -13.53 4.96 17.80
CA ALA A 403 -12.65 5.80 18.62
C ALA A 403 -12.86 7.31 18.37
N ALA A 404 -13.01 7.71 17.10
CA ALA A 404 -13.24 9.11 16.75
C ALA A 404 -14.61 9.59 17.22
N HIS A 405 -15.65 8.78 17.04
CA HIS A 405 -17.01 9.09 17.56
C HIS A 405 -17.00 9.26 19.09
N GLU A 406 -16.33 8.37 19.83
CA GLU A 406 -16.17 8.48 21.28
C GLU A 406 -15.47 9.79 21.67
N ALA A 407 -14.37 10.13 20.97
CA ALA A 407 -13.63 11.36 21.22
C ALA A 407 -14.46 12.62 20.95
N MET A 408 -15.11 12.69 19.81
CA MET A 408 -15.96 13.83 19.42
C MET A 408 -17.16 13.99 20.34
N SER A 409 -17.79 12.89 20.76
CA SER A 409 -18.90 12.89 21.74
C SER A 409 -18.46 13.41 23.11
N ALA A 410 -17.18 13.24 23.46
CA ALA A 410 -16.56 13.81 24.67
C ALA A 410 -16.02 15.25 24.48
N GLY A 411 -16.28 15.88 23.33
CA GLY A 411 -15.81 17.23 22.99
C GLY A 411 -14.31 17.33 22.67
N ARG A 412 -13.63 16.20 22.38
CA ARG A 412 -12.22 16.16 21.99
C ARG A 412 -12.07 16.21 20.47
N THR A 413 -11.06 16.92 19.97
CA THR A 413 -10.73 17.06 18.56
C THR A 413 -9.22 17.23 18.40
N GLY A 414 -8.64 16.70 17.32
CA GLY A 414 -7.23 16.91 16.98
C GLY A 414 -6.21 16.18 17.86
N ASP A 415 -6.66 15.48 18.89
CA ASP A 415 -5.79 14.72 19.82
C ASP A 415 -5.42 13.33 19.28
N VAL A 416 -4.69 12.54 20.07
CA VAL A 416 -4.33 11.16 19.74
C VAL A 416 -5.44 10.22 20.16
N LEU A 417 -5.95 9.43 19.23
CA LEU A 417 -6.97 8.40 19.48
C LEU A 417 -6.33 7.12 20.07
N GLU A 418 -5.91 7.17 21.34
CA GLU A 418 -5.25 6.06 22.04
C GLU A 418 -6.11 4.78 22.07
N SER A 419 -7.43 4.94 22.19
CA SER A 419 -8.37 3.81 22.17
C SER A 419 -8.32 3.03 20.84
N TYR A 420 -8.04 3.71 19.71
CA TYR A 420 -7.82 3.08 18.43
C TYR A 420 -6.55 2.22 18.41
N ASP A 421 -5.39 2.78 18.81
CA ASP A 421 -4.12 2.02 18.83
C ASP A 421 -4.23 0.79 19.75
N ALA A 422 -4.87 0.94 20.91
CA ALA A 422 -5.16 -0.17 21.81
C ALA A 422 -6.07 -1.23 21.16
N ALA A 423 -7.16 -0.84 20.50
CA ALA A 423 -8.06 -1.76 19.81
C ALA A 423 -7.35 -2.55 18.68
N VAL A 424 -6.45 -1.90 17.93
CA VAL A 424 -5.63 -2.55 16.91
C VAL A 424 -4.66 -3.55 17.54
N ARG A 425 -3.95 -3.18 18.60
CA ARG A 425 -2.89 -4.02 19.18
C ARG A 425 -3.41 -5.18 20.03
N GLU A 426 -4.44 -4.95 20.80
CA GLU A 426 -4.99 -5.91 21.76
C GLU A 426 -6.20 -6.65 21.21
N GLY A 427 -6.84 -6.07 20.19
CA GLY A 427 -8.02 -6.60 19.54
C GLY A 427 -7.76 -7.75 18.57
N ALA A 428 -8.70 -7.97 17.67
CA ALA A 428 -8.67 -9.05 16.68
C ALA A 428 -7.48 -8.93 15.71
N ILE A 429 -7.16 -7.71 15.27
CA ILE A 429 -6.05 -7.43 14.34
C ILE A 429 -4.71 -7.85 14.96
N GLY A 430 -4.42 -7.38 16.17
CA GLY A 430 -3.17 -7.72 16.86
C GLY A 430 -3.04 -9.21 17.14
N ARG A 431 -4.13 -9.88 17.53
CA ARG A 431 -4.15 -11.34 17.73
C ARG A 431 -3.89 -12.10 16.42
N ASP A 432 -4.47 -11.66 15.30
CA ASP A 432 -4.25 -12.27 13.98
C ASP A 432 -2.79 -12.13 13.53
N LEU A 433 -2.20 -10.94 13.67
CA LEU A 433 -0.80 -10.68 13.30
C LEU A 433 0.20 -11.38 14.23
N LYS A 434 -0.08 -11.45 15.55
CA LYS A 434 0.80 -12.14 16.52
C LYS A 434 0.94 -13.64 16.26
N LYS A 435 -0.11 -14.30 15.75
CA LYS A 435 -0.07 -15.73 15.44
C LYS A 435 0.95 -16.10 14.37
N VAL A 436 1.28 -15.18 13.49
CA VAL A 436 2.16 -15.41 12.32
C VAL A 436 3.47 -14.60 12.37
N ARG A 437 3.74 -13.92 13.47
CA ARG A 437 4.82 -12.92 13.59
C ARG A 437 6.21 -13.44 13.22
N ASN A 438 6.49 -14.73 13.38
CA ASN A 438 7.81 -15.29 13.12
C ASN A 438 8.00 -15.84 11.71
N VAL A 439 6.93 -16.01 10.92
CA VAL A 439 7.02 -16.64 9.59
C VAL A 439 7.93 -15.85 8.66
N LYS A 440 7.73 -14.52 8.57
CA LYS A 440 8.56 -13.66 7.70
C LYS A 440 10.02 -13.56 8.16
N PRO A 441 10.35 -13.33 9.45
CA PRO A 441 11.72 -13.38 9.94
C PRO A 441 12.44 -14.72 9.70
N ILE A 442 11.75 -15.84 9.90
CA ILE A 442 12.30 -17.19 9.63
C ILE A 442 12.63 -17.33 8.15
N TRP A 443 11.71 -16.91 7.28
CA TRP A 443 11.92 -16.93 5.82
C TRP A 443 13.12 -16.11 5.39
N SER A 444 13.17 -14.88 5.86
CA SER A 444 14.25 -13.94 5.48
C SER A 444 15.63 -14.40 5.91
N ARG A 445 15.73 -15.17 7.02
CA ARG A 445 17.02 -15.65 7.56
C ARG A 445 17.43 -17.02 7.03
N TRP A 446 16.48 -17.93 6.85
CA TRP A 446 16.79 -19.35 6.61
C TRP A 446 16.13 -19.92 5.35
N GLY A 447 15.42 -19.07 4.59
CA GLY A 447 14.81 -19.43 3.31
C GLY A 447 13.57 -20.31 3.42
N LEU A 448 13.12 -20.81 2.27
CA LEU A 448 11.85 -21.49 2.08
C LEU A 448 11.69 -22.76 2.95
N THR A 449 12.66 -23.68 2.91
CA THR A 449 12.55 -24.98 3.59
C THR A 449 12.43 -24.83 5.11
N ALA A 450 13.26 -23.94 5.69
CA ALA A 450 13.20 -23.64 7.11
C ALA A 450 11.90 -22.91 7.48
N SER A 451 11.41 -22.02 6.63
CA SER A 451 10.14 -21.33 6.86
C SER A 451 8.95 -22.28 6.85
N MET A 452 8.94 -23.26 5.97
CA MET A 452 7.88 -24.27 5.96
C MET A 452 7.89 -25.13 7.23
N ALA A 453 9.05 -25.60 7.65
CA ALA A 453 9.16 -26.47 8.82
C ALA A 453 8.97 -25.67 10.12
N LEU A 454 9.84 -24.70 10.38
CA LEU A 454 9.85 -23.95 11.64
C LEU A 454 8.72 -22.91 11.70
N GLY A 455 8.43 -22.23 10.60
CA GLY A 455 7.33 -21.25 10.53
C GLY A 455 5.96 -21.96 10.62
N GLY A 456 5.80 -23.11 9.97
CA GLY A 456 4.62 -23.96 10.11
C GLY A 456 4.42 -24.43 11.55
N PHE A 457 5.50 -24.92 12.17
CA PHE A 457 5.49 -25.34 13.57
C PHE A 457 5.16 -24.18 14.52
N ASP A 458 5.77 -23.00 14.34
CA ASP A 458 5.47 -21.82 15.16
C ASP A 458 4.02 -21.36 15.01
N MET A 459 3.44 -21.40 13.79
CA MET A 459 2.01 -21.13 13.58
C MET A 459 1.11 -22.13 14.30
N TRP A 460 1.46 -23.42 14.30
CA TRP A 460 0.71 -24.45 15.04
C TRP A 460 0.75 -24.19 16.56
N THR A 461 1.94 -23.91 17.13
CA THR A 461 2.07 -23.62 18.56
C THR A 461 1.36 -22.33 18.96
N ASN A 462 1.45 -21.27 18.14
CA ASN A 462 0.70 -20.05 18.36
C ASN A 462 -0.83 -20.25 18.29
N THR A 463 -1.30 -21.19 17.46
CA THR A 463 -2.73 -21.57 17.43
C THR A 463 -3.16 -22.24 18.72
N LEU A 464 -2.26 -22.99 19.37
CA LEU A 464 -2.46 -23.61 20.69
C LEU A 464 -2.25 -22.64 21.87
N GLY A 465 -1.92 -21.37 21.61
CA GLY A 465 -1.81 -20.30 22.59
C GLY A 465 -0.41 -20.07 23.17
N PHE A 466 0.65 -20.72 22.64
CA PHE A 466 2.02 -20.49 23.08
C PHE A 466 3.00 -20.33 21.91
N SER A 467 4.10 -19.64 22.14
CA SER A 467 5.20 -19.51 21.18
C SER A 467 6.52 -19.92 21.82
N LEU A 468 7.25 -20.81 21.17
CA LEU A 468 8.57 -21.24 21.62
C LEU A 468 9.69 -20.30 21.19
N LEU A 469 9.48 -19.52 20.12
CA LEU A 469 10.49 -18.66 19.53
C LEU A 469 10.42 -17.20 20.00
N GLY A 470 9.43 -16.87 20.84
CA GLY A 470 9.18 -15.46 21.22
C GLY A 470 8.78 -14.62 20.00
N THR A 471 9.45 -13.47 19.81
CA THR A 471 9.26 -12.59 18.63
C THR A 471 10.63 -12.33 17.99
N LEU A 472 10.79 -12.81 16.76
CA LEU A 472 12.00 -12.64 15.97
C LEU A 472 11.94 -11.32 15.19
N GLY A 473 13.05 -10.57 15.12
CA GLY A 473 13.16 -9.34 14.30
C GLY A 473 13.40 -9.63 12.83
N HIS A 474 13.16 -8.65 11.97
CA HIS A 474 13.42 -8.73 10.52
C HIS A 474 14.89 -8.45 10.17
N GLY A 475 15.56 -7.59 10.94
CA GLY A 475 16.90 -7.10 10.65
C GLY A 475 16.91 -6.00 9.59
N LYS A 476 17.48 -6.28 8.40
CA LYS A 476 17.61 -5.30 7.31
C LYS A 476 16.25 -4.95 6.68
N SER A 477 16.11 -3.71 6.18
CA SER A 477 15.04 -3.32 5.26
C SER A 477 15.16 -4.02 3.90
N ASP A 478 14.17 -3.87 3.02
CA ASP A 478 14.23 -4.48 1.68
C ASP A 478 15.22 -3.77 0.75
N ALA A 479 15.43 -2.47 0.94
CA ALA A 479 16.46 -1.72 0.23
C ALA A 479 17.88 -2.17 0.65
N GLU A 480 18.15 -2.23 1.95
CA GLU A 480 19.42 -2.66 2.52
C GLU A 480 19.78 -4.13 2.23
N ALA A 481 18.78 -4.95 1.88
CA ALA A 481 19.00 -6.33 1.48
C ALA A 481 19.65 -6.47 0.10
N THR A 482 19.66 -5.41 -0.72
CA THR A 482 20.25 -5.43 -2.06
C THR A 482 21.77 -5.44 -1.94
N GLU A 483 22.42 -6.44 -2.53
CA GLU A 483 23.87 -6.60 -2.53
C GLU A 483 24.48 -6.05 -3.83
N PRO A 484 25.79 -5.74 -3.85
CA PRO A 484 26.48 -5.24 -5.05
C PRO A 484 26.37 -6.23 -6.22
N ALA A 485 26.17 -5.70 -7.43
CA ALA A 485 26.00 -6.50 -8.65
C ALA A 485 27.22 -7.42 -8.94
N LYS A 486 28.42 -6.99 -8.60
CA LYS A 486 29.66 -7.79 -8.76
C LYS A 486 29.68 -9.10 -7.98
N ASP A 487 28.86 -9.22 -6.92
CA ASP A 487 28.79 -10.39 -6.06
C ASP A 487 27.76 -11.42 -6.53
N HIS A 488 27.08 -11.13 -7.66
CA HIS A 488 26.02 -11.96 -8.23
C HIS A 488 26.21 -12.20 -9.72
N ALA A 489 25.81 -13.38 -10.18
CA ALA A 489 25.72 -13.67 -11.61
C ALA A 489 24.46 -13.00 -12.18
N GLU A 490 24.56 -12.49 -13.40
CA GLU A 490 23.41 -12.00 -14.14
C GLU A 490 22.46 -13.17 -14.49
N ILE A 491 21.17 -12.94 -14.30
CA ILE A 491 20.13 -13.94 -14.58
C ILE A 491 19.67 -13.77 -16.04
N VAL A 492 19.87 -14.81 -16.84
CA VAL A 492 19.41 -14.85 -18.22
C VAL A 492 17.97 -15.37 -18.26
N TYR A 493 17.06 -14.52 -18.71
CA TYR A 493 15.65 -14.88 -18.85
C TYR A 493 15.31 -15.26 -20.31
N PRO A 494 14.45 -16.29 -20.52
CA PRO A 494 13.96 -16.63 -21.84
C PRO A 494 13.13 -15.48 -22.43
N LYS A 495 13.13 -15.38 -23.76
CA LYS A 495 12.24 -14.44 -24.45
C LYS A 495 10.78 -14.90 -24.28
N PRO A 496 9.84 -13.98 -24.11
CA PRO A 496 8.42 -14.33 -24.10
C PRO A 496 7.97 -15.00 -25.38
N ASP A 497 7.05 -15.97 -25.29
CA ASP A 497 6.51 -16.72 -26.43
C ASP A 497 5.28 -16.05 -27.10
N GLY A 498 4.73 -15.01 -26.48
CA GLY A 498 3.53 -14.33 -26.93
C GLY A 498 2.22 -15.12 -26.74
N VAL A 499 2.27 -16.28 -26.09
CA VAL A 499 1.12 -17.18 -25.84
C VAL A 499 0.83 -17.31 -24.36
N LEU A 500 1.81 -17.76 -23.57
CA LEU A 500 1.74 -17.86 -22.11
C LEU A 500 2.51 -16.73 -21.44
N SER A 501 3.60 -16.30 -22.04
CA SER A 501 4.44 -15.23 -21.52
C SER A 501 4.50 -14.07 -22.52
N PHE A 502 4.59 -12.85 -21.97
CA PHE A 502 4.52 -11.62 -22.74
C PHE A 502 5.63 -10.67 -22.32
N ASP A 503 5.98 -9.73 -23.20
CA ASP A 503 6.85 -8.63 -22.82
C ASP A 503 6.17 -7.67 -21.84
N ARG A 504 6.97 -6.89 -21.13
CA ARG A 504 6.51 -6.04 -20.04
C ARG A 504 5.60 -4.91 -20.52
N LEU A 505 5.93 -4.26 -21.65
CA LEU A 505 5.15 -3.13 -22.16
C LEU A 505 3.79 -3.58 -22.68
N THR A 506 3.74 -4.73 -23.40
CA THR A 506 2.47 -5.37 -23.76
C THR A 506 1.61 -5.66 -22.53
N SER A 507 2.21 -6.05 -21.40
CA SER A 507 1.44 -6.29 -20.18
C SER A 507 0.93 -5.00 -19.56
N VAL A 508 1.71 -3.92 -19.56
CA VAL A 508 1.29 -2.60 -19.06
C VAL A 508 0.05 -2.09 -19.80
N SER A 509 -0.07 -2.32 -21.11
CA SER A 509 -1.27 -1.92 -21.86
C SER A 509 -2.56 -2.57 -21.33
N PHE A 510 -2.48 -3.75 -20.68
CA PHE A 510 -3.60 -4.43 -20.03
C PHE A 510 -3.89 -3.94 -18.60
N SER A 511 -3.15 -2.97 -18.10
CA SER A 511 -3.41 -2.34 -16.79
C SER A 511 -4.34 -1.14 -16.89
N GLY A 512 -4.63 -0.67 -18.10
CA GLY A 512 -5.40 0.55 -18.33
C GLY A 512 -4.74 1.80 -17.75
N THR A 513 -3.41 1.77 -17.47
CA THR A 513 -2.73 2.92 -16.89
C THR A 513 -2.67 4.08 -17.87
N ASN A 514 -2.98 5.26 -17.38
CA ASN A 514 -2.90 6.53 -18.09
C ASN A 514 -2.48 7.63 -17.13
N HIS A 515 -1.65 8.57 -17.59
CA HIS A 515 -1.24 9.74 -16.85
C HIS A 515 -1.27 10.95 -17.77
N GLU A 516 -1.68 12.09 -17.24
CA GLU A 516 -1.56 13.35 -17.95
C GLU A 516 -0.08 13.65 -18.24
N GLU A 517 0.26 13.92 -19.51
CA GLU A 517 1.64 14.14 -19.93
C GLU A 517 2.20 15.48 -19.45
N SER A 518 1.33 16.48 -19.33
CA SER A 518 1.68 17.87 -19.00
C SER A 518 1.77 18.11 -17.49
N GLN A 519 2.09 17.08 -16.67
CA GLN A 519 2.24 17.23 -15.22
C GLN A 519 3.67 16.93 -14.75
N PRO A 520 4.05 17.35 -13.53
CA PRO A 520 5.32 16.96 -12.94
C PRO A 520 5.41 15.44 -12.77
N CYS A 521 6.56 14.86 -13.08
CA CYS A 521 6.81 13.44 -12.82
C CYS A 521 6.59 13.15 -11.33
N HIS A 522 5.70 12.20 -11.02
CA HIS A 522 5.36 11.80 -9.65
C HIS A 522 6.41 10.85 -9.02
N LEU A 523 7.43 10.47 -9.78
CA LEU A 523 8.55 9.66 -9.33
C LEU A 523 9.75 10.59 -9.12
N LYS A 524 9.84 11.18 -7.92
CA LYS A 524 10.86 12.18 -7.61
C LYS A 524 12.19 11.51 -7.27
N LEU A 525 13.28 12.11 -7.74
CA LEU A 525 14.63 11.77 -7.31
C LEU A 525 15.08 12.78 -6.25
N LYS A 526 15.58 12.32 -5.10
CA LYS A 526 16.20 13.19 -4.09
C LYS A 526 17.46 13.85 -4.65
N ASP A 527 18.23 13.06 -5.41
CA ASP A 527 19.41 13.48 -6.13
C ASP A 527 19.42 12.83 -7.53
N PRO A 528 19.32 13.61 -8.61
CA PRO A 528 19.30 13.11 -9.99
C PRO A 528 20.57 12.36 -10.42
N SER A 529 21.73 12.57 -9.75
CA SER A 529 22.98 11.92 -10.12
C SER A 529 23.08 10.48 -9.63
N ILE A 530 22.42 10.14 -8.51
CA ILE A 530 22.55 8.83 -7.84
C ILE A 530 22.31 7.62 -8.76
N PRO A 531 21.30 7.61 -9.66
CA PRO A 531 21.08 6.46 -10.52
C PRO A 531 22.30 6.10 -11.38
N ILE A 532 23.01 7.09 -11.92
CA ILE A 532 24.16 6.90 -12.80
C ILE A 532 25.46 6.80 -11.99
N ASP A 533 25.70 7.72 -11.07
CA ASP A 533 27.02 7.83 -10.40
C ASP A 533 27.21 6.77 -9.30
N ARG A 534 26.11 6.27 -8.73
CA ARG A 534 26.15 5.31 -7.62
C ARG A 534 25.45 3.98 -7.93
N ASN A 535 24.16 4.03 -8.32
CA ASN A 535 23.38 2.80 -8.46
C ASN A 535 23.84 1.96 -9.66
N LEU A 536 24.19 2.61 -10.79
CA LEU A 536 24.64 1.89 -11.98
C LEU A 536 25.95 1.14 -11.74
N PRO A 537 27.05 1.75 -11.25
CA PRO A 537 28.31 1.04 -11.04
C PRO A 537 28.27 0.02 -9.89
N VAL A 538 27.46 0.24 -8.85
CA VAL A 538 27.43 -0.65 -7.67
C VAL A 538 26.38 -1.76 -7.82
N TYR A 539 25.18 -1.44 -8.28
CA TYR A 539 24.02 -2.33 -8.31
C TYR A 539 23.50 -2.61 -9.74
N ALA A 540 24.21 -2.15 -10.78
CA ALA A 540 23.81 -2.22 -12.18
C ALA A 540 22.43 -1.54 -12.43
N GLU A 541 22.09 -0.49 -11.70
CA GLU A 541 20.80 0.23 -11.65
C GLU A 541 19.58 -0.71 -11.64
N PRO A 542 19.19 -1.22 -10.47
CA PRO A 542 18.21 -2.29 -10.38
C PRO A 542 16.77 -1.84 -10.68
N ALA A 543 16.51 -0.52 -10.76
CA ALA A 543 15.17 0.00 -11.08
C ALA A 543 14.67 -0.50 -12.44
N GLN A 544 15.57 -0.68 -13.40
CA GLN A 544 15.28 -1.27 -14.71
C GLN A 544 14.70 -2.68 -14.62
N ARG A 545 14.95 -3.40 -13.51
CA ARG A 545 14.64 -4.81 -13.33
C ARG A 545 13.49 -5.04 -12.35
N TYR A 546 13.50 -4.37 -11.19
CA TYR A 546 12.42 -4.56 -10.21
C TYR A 546 11.11 -3.87 -10.61
N CYS A 547 11.14 -2.88 -11.50
CA CYS A 547 9.92 -2.23 -11.96
C CYS A 547 9.10 -3.18 -12.84
N PRO A 548 7.83 -3.50 -12.47
CA PRO A 548 6.98 -4.41 -13.24
C PRO A 548 6.34 -3.75 -14.47
N ALA A 549 6.58 -2.45 -14.67
CA ALA A 549 5.89 -1.64 -15.67
C ALA A 549 6.83 -0.97 -16.70
N GLY A 550 8.16 -1.19 -16.61
CA GLY A 550 9.09 -0.60 -17.59
C GLY A 550 9.21 0.92 -17.52
N VAL A 551 9.14 1.45 -16.30
CA VAL A 551 9.24 2.89 -16.05
C VAL A 551 10.69 3.39 -16.16
N TYR A 552 11.66 2.59 -15.73
CA TYR A 552 13.05 3.01 -15.62
C TYR A 552 13.93 2.34 -16.66
N GLU A 553 14.77 3.15 -17.31
CA GLU A 553 15.75 2.71 -18.30
C GLU A 553 17.06 3.45 -18.10
N VAL A 554 18.18 2.79 -18.37
CA VAL A 554 19.48 3.44 -18.60
C VAL A 554 19.74 3.36 -20.09
N VAL A 555 19.87 4.51 -20.71
CA VAL A 555 20.08 4.65 -22.18
C VAL A 555 21.47 5.18 -22.40
N GLU A 556 22.27 4.46 -23.22
CA GLU A 556 23.58 4.94 -23.64
C GLU A 556 23.42 6.06 -24.67
N LYS A 557 24.01 7.21 -24.39
CA LYS A 557 24.08 8.37 -25.28
C LYS A 557 25.54 8.70 -25.62
N ASP A 558 25.77 9.60 -26.56
CA ASP A 558 27.11 10.02 -26.99
C ASP A 558 27.94 10.65 -25.85
N ASP A 559 27.29 11.27 -24.87
CA ASP A 559 27.86 11.91 -23.69
C ASP A 559 27.88 11.02 -22.43
N GLY A 560 27.43 9.77 -22.55
CA GLY A 560 27.40 8.78 -21.47
C GLY A 560 25.99 8.26 -21.15
N PRO A 561 25.87 7.37 -20.16
CA PRO A 561 24.59 6.79 -19.78
C PRO A 561 23.64 7.83 -19.15
N GLU A 562 22.39 7.79 -19.53
CA GLU A 562 21.31 8.61 -18.99
C GLU A 562 20.22 7.76 -18.33
N PHE A 563 19.71 8.18 -17.16
CA PHE A 563 18.61 7.53 -16.48
C PHE A 563 17.27 8.16 -16.91
N VAL A 564 16.46 7.37 -17.59
CA VAL A 564 15.16 7.81 -18.12
C VAL A 564 14.01 7.27 -17.28
N ILE A 565 13.01 8.13 -17.01
CA ILE A 565 11.80 7.79 -16.26
C ILE A 565 10.58 7.93 -17.16
N ASN A 566 10.08 6.82 -17.67
CA ASN A 566 8.85 6.72 -18.47
C ASN A 566 7.64 6.65 -17.54
N PHE A 567 7.32 7.73 -16.84
CA PHE A 567 6.32 7.73 -15.76
C PHE A 567 4.90 7.40 -16.23
N GLN A 568 4.57 7.60 -17.51
CA GLN A 568 3.30 7.23 -18.10
C GLN A 568 3.00 5.72 -17.99
N ASN A 569 4.03 4.88 -17.91
CA ASN A 569 3.89 3.45 -17.73
C ASN A 569 3.61 3.05 -16.27
N CYS A 570 3.66 3.99 -15.33
CA CYS A 570 3.58 3.68 -13.89
C CYS A 570 2.21 3.11 -13.51
N VAL A 571 2.22 1.93 -12.90
CA VAL A 571 1.01 1.26 -12.36
C VAL A 571 0.85 1.48 -10.84
N HIS A 572 1.48 2.48 -10.28
CA HIS A 572 1.42 2.85 -8.86
C HIS A 572 1.75 1.73 -7.88
N CYS A 573 2.60 0.78 -8.28
CA CYS A 573 2.97 -0.36 -7.43
C CYS A 573 3.88 0.02 -6.26
N LYS A 574 4.59 1.15 -6.33
CA LYS A 574 5.49 1.71 -5.30
C LYS A 574 6.74 0.85 -5.00
N THR A 575 7.05 -0.12 -5.85
CA THR A 575 8.24 -0.98 -5.67
C THR A 575 9.53 -0.16 -5.66
N CYS A 576 9.62 0.89 -6.47
CA CYS A 576 10.79 1.77 -6.55
C CYS A 576 11.04 2.53 -5.23
N ASP A 577 10.01 3.10 -4.63
CA ASP A 577 10.07 3.78 -3.32
C ASP A 577 10.49 2.81 -2.17
N ILE A 578 10.34 1.49 -2.38
CA ILE A 578 10.66 0.46 -1.39
C ILE A 578 12.05 -0.13 -1.62
N LYS A 579 12.36 -0.51 -2.88
CA LYS A 579 13.49 -1.38 -3.23
C LYS A 579 14.73 -0.65 -3.70
N ASP A 580 14.64 0.63 -4.03
CA ASP A 580 15.82 1.40 -4.41
C ASP A 580 16.90 1.35 -3.31
N PRO A 581 18.10 0.80 -3.59
CA PRO A 581 19.13 0.60 -2.57
C PRO A 581 19.64 1.91 -1.98
N SER A 582 19.56 3.01 -2.72
CA SER A 582 19.92 4.34 -2.25
C SER A 582 18.77 5.11 -1.63
N GLN A 583 17.55 4.57 -1.63
CA GLN A 583 16.32 5.24 -1.19
C GLN A 583 16.18 6.65 -1.79
N ASN A 584 16.60 6.78 -3.04
CA ASN A 584 16.61 8.01 -3.82
C ASN A 584 15.29 8.29 -4.50
N ILE A 585 14.58 7.22 -4.96
CA ILE A 585 13.32 7.35 -5.66
C ILE A 585 12.19 7.48 -4.64
N VAL A 586 11.45 8.58 -4.71
CA VAL A 586 10.28 8.87 -3.87
C VAL A 586 9.02 8.91 -4.74
N TRP A 587 8.11 7.98 -4.50
CA TRP A 587 6.79 8.03 -5.11
C TRP A 587 5.93 9.10 -4.42
N THR A 588 5.39 10.04 -5.18
CA THR A 588 4.40 11.03 -4.73
C THR A 588 3.08 10.78 -5.46
N VAL A 589 1.99 11.35 -4.96
CA VAL A 589 0.71 11.21 -5.66
C VAL A 589 0.74 12.02 -6.95
N PRO A 590 0.33 11.46 -8.11
CA PRO A 590 0.10 12.23 -9.33
C PRO A 590 -1.21 13.00 -9.26
N GLN A 591 -1.52 13.74 -10.30
CA GLN A 591 -2.82 14.37 -10.50
C GLN A 591 -3.96 13.36 -10.34
N GLY A 592 -5.10 13.82 -9.83
CA GLY A 592 -6.27 12.97 -9.60
C GLY A 592 -6.85 12.42 -10.90
N GLY A 593 -7.36 11.19 -10.84
CA GLY A 593 -7.86 10.47 -12.00
C GLY A 593 -6.80 9.63 -12.73
N ASP A 594 -5.53 9.90 -12.51
CA ASP A 594 -4.40 9.24 -13.16
C ASP A 594 -4.04 7.89 -12.55
N GLY A 595 -3.40 7.05 -13.36
CA GLY A 595 -2.87 5.73 -12.97
C GLY A 595 -3.61 4.57 -13.62
N PRO A 596 -3.46 3.35 -13.07
CA PRO A 596 -4.08 2.17 -13.63
C PRO A 596 -5.60 2.18 -13.44
N ASN A 597 -6.30 1.53 -14.37
CA ASN A 597 -7.71 1.18 -14.20
C ASN A 597 -7.85 -0.34 -14.30
N TYR A 598 -8.07 -0.98 -13.16
CA TYR A 598 -8.12 -2.44 -13.05
C TYR A 598 -9.57 -2.95 -13.07
N PRO A 599 -10.09 -3.34 -14.25
CA PRO A 599 -11.41 -3.91 -14.31
C PRO A 599 -11.41 -5.31 -13.69
N ASN A 600 -12.29 -5.56 -12.74
CA ASN A 600 -12.53 -6.88 -12.14
C ASN A 600 -11.31 -7.51 -11.42
N MET A 601 -10.36 -6.69 -10.91
CA MET A 601 -9.16 -7.18 -10.22
C MET A 601 -9.22 -7.09 -8.70
#